data_10534e1df8d0559b10856f05689b859c
#
_entry.id   10534e1df8d0559b10856f05689b859c
#
_cell.length_a   1.000
_cell.length_b   1.000
_cell.length_c   1.000
_cell.angle_alpha   90.00
_cell.angle_beta   90.00
_cell.angle_gamma   90.00
#
_symmetry.space_group_name_H-M   'P 1'
#
loop_
_entity.id
_entity.type
_entity.pdbx_description
1 polymer ?
#
loop_
_entity_poly.entity_id
_entity_poly.type
_entity_poly.pdbx_seq_one_letter_code
_entity_poly.pdbx_strand_id
1 'polypeptide(L)'
;MRAGFPDFRLGNVLATSFTGTLSERFGDSVERIPVPRRLIDWLAVYGLTVDSCTPEQLDLARELRESIHAAATAAALREALPAAAVQVIDDRSVEGRAAAVLTPKGERRWRLGSSSVEDALAVIAADAVDVISGERDGKLALCASPTCRAAFFDTSQSRTRKWCDMNTCGNRQKKARFNANQRKNPG
;
A
#
# COMPACT_ATOMS: atom_id res chain seq x y z
N MET A 1 -29.21 1.19 6.27
CA MET A 1 -28.31 0.64 5.24
C MET A 1 -26.88 0.94 5.67
N ARG A 2 -26.05 -0.09 5.96
CA ARG A 2 -24.62 0.12 6.18
C ARG A 2 -24.04 0.52 4.82
N ALA A 3 -23.52 1.75 4.71
CA ALA A 3 -22.76 2.15 3.53
C ALA A 3 -21.58 1.16 3.41
N GLY A 4 -21.63 0.30 2.40
CA GLY A 4 -20.59 -0.70 2.18
C GLY A 4 -19.33 0.01 1.69
N PHE A 5 -18.31 0.08 2.54
CA PHE A 5 -17.00 0.53 2.10
C PHE A 5 -16.37 -0.49 1.14
N PRO A 6 -15.55 -0.05 0.18
CA PRO A 6 -14.83 -0.97 -0.70
C PRO A 6 -13.94 -1.93 0.11
N ASP A 7 -13.82 -3.19 -0.36
CA ASP A 7 -12.91 -4.16 0.25
C ASP A 7 -11.45 -3.71 0.16
N PHE A 8 -10.65 -4.07 1.16
CA PHE A 8 -9.21 -3.80 1.14
C PHE A 8 -8.52 -4.63 0.06
N ARG A 9 -7.57 -4.00 -0.63
CA ARG A 9 -6.63 -4.69 -1.51
C ARG A 9 -5.39 -5.03 -0.71
N LEU A 10 -5.32 -6.28 -0.24
CA LEU A 10 -4.22 -6.74 0.58
C LEU A 10 -3.10 -7.28 -0.30
N GLY A 11 -1.87 -6.99 0.08
CA GLY A 11 -0.65 -7.48 -0.55
C GLY A 11 0.28 -8.11 0.48
N ASN A 12 1.39 -8.64 0.00
CA ASN A 12 2.42 -9.29 0.82
C ASN A 12 3.46 -8.32 1.40
N VAL A 13 3.40 -7.05 1.04
CA VAL A 13 4.30 -5.99 1.50
C VAL A 13 3.46 -4.87 2.09
N LEU A 14 3.75 -4.52 3.35
CA LEU A 14 2.93 -3.60 4.13
C LEU A 14 2.87 -2.20 3.51
N ALA A 15 4.01 -1.62 3.15
CA ALA A 15 4.09 -0.28 2.57
C ALA A 15 3.30 -0.16 1.26
N THR A 16 3.48 -1.09 0.31
CA THR A 16 2.75 -1.05 -0.96
C THR A 16 1.27 -1.44 -0.82
N SER A 17 0.92 -2.26 0.17
CA SER A 17 -0.48 -2.52 0.51
C SER A 17 -1.15 -1.29 1.11
N PHE A 18 -0.41 -0.50 1.90
CA PHE A 18 -0.92 0.74 2.47
C PHE A 18 -1.18 1.79 1.38
N THR A 19 -0.29 1.95 0.41
CA THR A 19 -0.56 2.82 -0.75
C THR A 19 -1.77 2.37 -1.57
N GLY A 20 -2.07 1.06 -1.57
CA GLY A 20 -3.25 0.46 -2.21
C GLY A 20 -4.58 0.78 -1.54
N THR A 21 -4.59 1.40 -0.35
CA THR A 21 -5.82 1.92 0.29
C THR A 21 -6.45 3.07 -0.52
N LEU A 22 -5.67 3.76 -1.36
CA LEU A 22 -6.18 4.58 -2.46
C LEU A 22 -5.79 3.94 -3.79
N SER A 23 -6.75 3.43 -4.53
CA SER A 23 -6.52 2.75 -5.80
C SER A 23 -7.24 3.43 -6.96
N GLU A 24 -6.95 3.01 -8.19
CA GLU A 24 -7.50 3.62 -9.42
C GLU A 24 -7.26 5.15 -9.45
N ARG A 25 -6.06 5.57 -9.05
CA ARG A 25 -5.67 6.98 -8.84
C ARG A 25 -5.85 7.86 -10.08
N PHE A 26 -5.80 7.26 -11.28
CA PHE A 26 -5.99 7.91 -12.58
C PHE A 26 -7.34 7.54 -13.23
N GLY A 27 -8.28 7.03 -12.43
CA GLY A 27 -9.65 6.68 -12.81
C GLY A 27 -10.63 7.14 -11.73
N ASP A 28 -11.42 6.19 -11.18
CA ASP A 28 -12.49 6.48 -10.21
C ASP A 28 -11.99 6.86 -8.80
N SER A 29 -10.70 6.78 -8.56
CA SER A 29 -10.04 7.17 -7.30
C SER A 29 -10.71 6.57 -6.05
N VAL A 30 -10.60 5.23 -5.91
CA VAL A 30 -11.32 4.47 -4.87
C VAL A 30 -10.58 4.54 -3.53
N GLU A 31 -11.12 5.33 -2.58
CA GLU A 31 -10.63 5.46 -1.21
C GLU A 31 -11.21 4.35 -0.30
N ARG A 32 -10.34 3.61 0.42
CA ARG A 32 -10.71 2.50 1.30
C ARG A 32 -10.59 2.79 2.79
N ILE A 33 -9.91 3.89 3.12
CA ILE A 33 -9.82 4.42 4.50
C ILE A 33 -10.42 5.84 4.56
N PRO A 34 -11.72 6.00 4.20
CA PRO A 34 -12.35 7.32 4.14
C PRO A 34 -12.65 7.90 5.52
N VAL A 35 -12.65 7.08 6.57
CA VAL A 35 -12.95 7.48 7.96
C VAL A 35 -12.00 6.76 8.94
N PRO A 36 -11.78 7.30 10.18
CA PRO A 36 -10.86 6.73 11.17
C PRO A 36 -11.09 5.24 11.45
N ARG A 37 -12.33 4.81 11.56
CA ARG A 37 -12.67 3.40 11.79
C ARG A 37 -12.10 2.48 10.72
N ARG A 38 -12.10 2.90 9.45
CA ARG A 38 -11.57 2.09 8.36
C ARG A 38 -10.04 1.96 8.40
N LEU A 39 -9.34 2.98 8.91
CA LEU A 39 -7.91 2.86 9.18
C LEU A 39 -7.64 1.82 10.26
N ILE A 40 -8.38 1.84 11.38
CA ILE A 40 -8.28 0.84 12.44
C ILE A 40 -8.51 -0.58 11.87
N ASP A 41 -9.57 -0.76 11.08
CA ASP A 41 -9.89 -2.04 10.46
C ASP A 41 -8.77 -2.53 9.53
N TRP A 42 -8.16 -1.62 8.76
CA TRP A 42 -7.04 -1.96 7.87
C TRP A 42 -5.78 -2.34 8.65
N LEU A 43 -5.42 -1.57 9.68
CA LEU A 43 -4.27 -1.83 10.54
C LEU A 43 -4.40 -3.19 11.24
N ALA A 44 -5.59 -3.52 11.72
CA ALA A 44 -5.87 -4.80 12.38
C ALA A 44 -5.64 -6.01 11.46
N VAL A 45 -5.90 -5.89 10.15
CA VAL A 45 -5.62 -6.96 9.17
C VAL A 45 -4.13 -7.32 9.14
N TYR A 46 -3.25 -6.34 9.38
CA TYR A 46 -1.79 -6.55 9.43
C TYR A 46 -1.26 -6.79 10.84
N GLY A 47 -2.16 -6.99 11.82
CA GLY A 47 -1.79 -7.23 13.21
C GLY A 47 -1.26 -6.00 13.95
N LEU A 48 -1.52 -4.80 13.41
CA LEU A 48 -1.22 -3.51 14.03
C LEU A 48 -2.46 -3.04 14.78
N THR A 49 -2.65 -3.55 15.99
CA THR A 49 -3.84 -3.23 16.79
C THR A 49 -3.70 -1.89 17.48
N VAL A 50 -4.59 -0.96 17.17
CA VAL A 50 -4.66 0.37 17.76
C VAL A 50 -6.00 0.55 18.49
N ASP A 51 -6.01 1.33 19.58
CA ASP A 51 -7.18 1.48 20.44
C ASP A 51 -8.20 2.47 19.85
N SER A 52 -7.72 3.51 19.21
CA SER A 52 -8.55 4.56 18.60
C SER A 52 -7.83 5.24 17.45
N CYS A 53 -8.55 6.04 16.69
CA CYS A 53 -8.01 6.89 15.63
C CYS A 53 -8.83 8.17 15.57
N THR A 54 -8.17 9.33 15.61
CA THR A 54 -8.79 10.64 15.41
C THR A 54 -8.81 11.01 13.92
N PRO A 55 -9.59 12.03 13.51
CA PRO A 55 -9.52 12.56 12.15
C PRO A 55 -8.11 13.05 11.77
N GLU A 56 -7.42 13.71 12.68
CA GLU A 56 -6.05 14.22 12.49
C GLU A 56 -5.05 13.07 12.27
N GLN A 57 -5.18 12.00 13.04
CA GLN A 57 -4.38 10.78 12.86
C GLN A 57 -4.65 10.09 11.51
N LEU A 58 -5.90 10.11 11.04
CA LEU A 58 -6.24 9.64 9.71
C LEU A 58 -5.56 10.50 8.63
N ASP A 59 -5.50 11.81 8.81
CA ASP A 59 -4.85 12.70 7.86
C ASP A 59 -3.32 12.48 7.84
N LEU A 60 -2.67 12.26 9.00
CA LEU A 60 -1.27 11.82 9.07
C LEU A 60 -1.05 10.49 8.32
N ALA A 61 -1.96 9.54 8.48
CA ALA A 61 -1.89 8.27 7.77
C ALA A 61 -1.98 8.44 6.25
N ARG A 62 -2.86 9.32 5.78
CA ARG A 62 -2.99 9.64 4.35
C ARG A 62 -1.75 10.37 3.81
N GLU A 63 -1.19 11.31 4.57
CA GLU A 63 0.04 12.00 4.21
C GLU A 63 1.19 11.00 4.03
N LEU A 64 1.40 10.10 4.99
CA LEU A 64 2.39 9.03 4.88
C LEU A 64 2.12 8.14 3.67
N ARG A 65 0.87 7.76 3.42
CA ARG A 65 0.48 6.97 2.25
C ARG A 65 0.88 7.61 0.94
N GLU A 66 0.59 8.91 0.78
CA GLU A 66 0.94 9.64 -0.45
C GLU A 66 2.46 9.82 -0.60
N SER A 67 3.15 10.05 0.50
CA SER A 67 4.62 10.13 0.52
C SER A 67 5.27 8.81 0.12
N ILE A 68 4.81 7.69 0.68
CA ILE A 68 5.27 6.35 0.26
C ILE A 68 4.97 6.11 -1.23
N HIS A 69 3.76 6.48 -1.69
CA HIS A 69 3.40 6.31 -3.10
C HIS A 69 4.31 7.12 -4.03
N ALA A 70 4.59 8.36 -3.70
CA ALA A 70 5.48 9.23 -4.49
C ALA A 70 6.91 8.68 -4.53
N ALA A 71 7.49 8.33 -3.36
CA ALA A 71 8.84 7.80 -3.28
C ALA A 71 8.97 6.43 -3.97
N ALA A 72 8.02 5.51 -3.76
CA ALA A 72 8.02 4.20 -4.42
C ALA A 72 7.83 4.31 -5.94
N THR A 73 7.07 5.31 -6.42
CA THR A 73 6.92 5.59 -7.85
C THR A 73 8.23 6.07 -8.46
N ALA A 74 8.90 7.04 -7.83
CA ALA A 74 10.20 7.54 -8.27
C ALA A 74 11.25 6.43 -8.28
N ALA A 75 11.33 5.61 -7.22
CA ALA A 75 12.23 4.46 -7.15
C ALA A 75 11.95 3.43 -8.26
N ALA A 76 10.68 3.14 -8.56
CA ALA A 76 10.32 2.22 -9.65
C ALA A 76 10.72 2.76 -11.04
N LEU A 77 10.74 4.08 -11.21
CA LEU A 77 11.18 4.78 -12.42
C LEU A 77 12.70 5.04 -12.46
N ARG A 78 13.42 4.76 -11.36
CA ARG A 78 14.84 5.09 -11.16
C ARG A 78 15.12 6.59 -11.25
N GLU A 79 14.18 7.38 -10.74
CA GLU A 79 14.27 8.83 -10.61
C GLU A 79 14.71 9.22 -9.19
N ALA A 80 15.12 10.47 -9.01
CA ALA A 80 15.42 11.01 -7.68
C ALA A 80 14.16 11.00 -6.80
N LEU A 81 14.32 10.57 -5.55
CA LEU A 81 13.20 10.55 -4.61
C LEU A 81 12.78 11.98 -4.25
N PRO A 82 11.48 12.29 -4.18
CA PRO A 82 11.00 13.60 -3.76
C PRO A 82 11.41 13.88 -2.29
N ALA A 83 12.20 14.93 -2.05
CA ALA A 83 12.76 15.22 -0.72
C ALA A 83 11.68 15.36 0.37
N ALA A 84 10.55 16.01 0.07
CA ALA A 84 9.44 16.13 1.01
C ALA A 84 8.82 14.77 1.38
N ALA A 85 8.73 13.84 0.42
CA ALA A 85 8.22 12.50 0.68
C ALA A 85 9.20 11.69 1.56
N VAL A 86 10.50 11.80 1.30
CA VAL A 86 11.54 11.17 2.12
C VAL A 86 11.45 11.69 3.56
N GLN A 87 11.35 13.02 3.75
CA GLN A 87 11.25 13.62 5.08
C GLN A 87 10.04 13.07 5.87
N VAL A 88 8.86 13.01 5.26
CA VAL A 88 7.66 12.46 5.93
C VAL A 88 7.86 11.00 6.32
N ILE A 89 8.45 10.18 5.43
CA ILE A 89 8.70 8.76 5.72
C ILE A 89 9.70 8.62 6.88
N ASP A 90 10.79 9.36 6.87
CA ASP A 90 11.82 9.31 7.90
C ASP A 90 11.25 9.77 9.25
N ASP A 91 10.57 10.92 9.31
CA ASP A 91 9.96 11.42 10.53
C ASP A 91 9.01 10.40 11.15
N ARG A 92 8.10 9.82 10.35
CA ARG A 92 7.16 8.79 10.83
C ARG A 92 7.87 7.51 11.27
N SER A 93 8.98 7.12 10.64
CA SER A 93 9.69 5.89 11.00
C SER A 93 10.31 5.94 12.39
N VAL A 94 10.62 7.13 12.92
CA VAL A 94 11.26 7.31 14.23
C VAL A 94 10.31 7.75 15.34
N GLU A 95 9.12 8.25 15.02
CA GLU A 95 8.16 8.79 16.00
C GLU A 95 7.47 7.72 16.87
N GLY A 96 7.20 6.54 16.31
CA GLY A 96 6.46 5.49 17.00
C GLY A 96 7.34 4.46 17.67
N ARG A 97 6.74 3.69 18.58
CA ARG A 97 7.38 2.58 19.28
C ARG A 97 6.70 1.26 18.94
N ALA A 98 7.39 0.41 18.21
CA ALA A 98 6.89 -0.91 17.88
C ALA A 98 8.03 -1.94 17.95
N ALA A 99 7.69 -3.16 18.36
CA ALA A 99 8.62 -4.27 18.36
C ALA A 99 8.00 -5.50 17.71
N ALA A 100 8.80 -6.19 16.91
CA ALA A 100 8.47 -7.52 16.48
C ALA A 100 8.71 -8.49 17.66
N VAL A 101 7.69 -9.23 18.05
CA VAL A 101 7.77 -10.21 19.14
C VAL A 101 7.45 -11.61 18.62
N LEU A 102 8.07 -12.61 19.26
CA LEU A 102 7.81 -14.01 18.97
C LEU A 102 6.80 -14.56 19.98
N THR A 103 5.74 -15.21 19.50
CA THR A 103 4.81 -15.93 20.38
C THR A 103 5.38 -17.31 20.76
N PRO A 104 4.88 -17.93 21.84
CA PRO A 104 5.25 -19.33 22.20
C PRO A 104 4.96 -20.35 21.09
N LYS A 105 4.09 -20.02 20.14
CA LYS A 105 3.79 -20.86 18.96
C LYS A 105 4.72 -20.62 17.77
N GLY A 106 5.74 -19.76 17.91
CA GLY A 106 6.67 -19.43 16.83
C GLY A 106 6.12 -18.39 15.83
N GLU A 107 5.01 -17.72 16.12
CA GLU A 107 4.44 -16.69 15.24
C GLU A 107 5.07 -15.34 15.53
N ARG A 108 5.41 -14.59 14.48
CA ARG A 108 5.81 -13.19 14.60
C ARG A 108 4.58 -12.32 14.80
N ARG A 109 4.60 -11.45 15.79
CA ARG A 109 3.55 -10.43 16.05
C ARG A 109 4.16 -9.06 16.25
N TRP A 110 3.36 -8.03 16.01
CA TRP A 110 3.70 -6.68 16.40
C TRP A 110 3.20 -6.38 17.82
N ARG A 111 4.03 -5.71 18.59
CA ARG A 111 3.67 -5.10 19.87
C ARG A 111 3.94 -3.61 19.74
N LEU A 112 2.87 -2.83 19.71
CA LEU A 112 2.91 -1.37 19.71
C LEU A 112 3.14 -0.86 21.12
N GLY A 113 3.91 0.22 21.28
CA GLY A 113 4.30 0.74 22.60
C GLY A 113 3.13 1.33 23.36
N SER A 114 2.25 2.07 22.68
CA SER A 114 1.07 2.76 23.22
C SER A 114 -0.23 2.38 22.53
N SER A 115 -0.22 1.36 21.67
CA SER A 115 -1.38 0.99 20.84
C SER A 115 -1.96 2.17 20.05
N SER A 116 -1.11 3.13 19.67
CA SER A 116 -1.49 4.33 18.93
C SER A 116 -1.35 4.17 17.43
N VAL A 117 -2.01 5.05 16.69
CA VAL A 117 -1.86 5.11 15.22
C VAL A 117 -0.42 5.45 14.84
N GLU A 118 0.25 6.35 15.57
CA GLU A 118 1.64 6.73 15.33
C GLU A 118 2.59 5.54 15.42
N ASP A 119 2.43 4.67 16.43
CA ASP A 119 3.18 3.43 16.54
C ASP A 119 2.99 2.52 15.31
N ALA A 120 1.75 2.42 14.84
CA ALA A 120 1.43 1.62 13.65
C ALA A 120 1.99 2.24 12.37
N LEU A 121 1.93 3.57 12.23
CA LEU A 121 2.49 4.29 11.08
C LEU A 121 4.02 4.17 11.04
N ALA A 122 4.69 4.14 12.18
CA ALA A 122 6.15 3.92 12.23
C ALA A 122 6.54 2.56 11.65
N VAL A 123 5.75 1.50 11.90
CA VAL A 123 5.97 0.18 11.30
C VAL A 123 5.82 0.23 9.77
N ILE A 124 4.79 0.95 9.29
CA ILE A 124 4.56 1.11 7.84
C ILE A 124 5.68 1.91 7.19
N ALA A 125 6.13 2.98 7.84
CA ALA A 125 7.22 3.82 7.35
C ALA A 125 8.56 3.06 7.31
N ALA A 126 8.88 2.28 8.34
CA ALA A 126 10.07 1.43 8.36
C ALA A 126 10.03 0.37 7.22
N ASP A 127 8.89 -0.29 6.99
CA ASP A 127 8.73 -1.21 5.85
C ASP A 127 8.88 -0.47 4.51
N ALA A 128 8.46 0.80 4.43
CA ALA A 128 8.67 1.61 3.23
C ALA A 128 10.14 1.94 2.99
N VAL A 129 10.91 2.23 4.04
CA VAL A 129 12.37 2.43 3.94
C VAL A 129 13.03 1.19 3.37
N ASP A 130 12.78 -0.01 3.94
CA ASP A 130 13.37 -1.27 3.47
C ASP A 130 13.03 -1.56 2.00
N VAL A 131 11.80 -1.25 1.58
CA VAL A 131 11.32 -1.50 0.22
C VAL A 131 11.92 -0.52 -0.79
N ILE A 132 12.00 0.76 -0.43
CA ILE A 132 12.43 1.84 -1.33
C ILE A 132 13.96 1.86 -1.45
N SER A 133 14.69 1.58 -0.35
CA SER A 133 16.16 1.47 -0.36
C SER A 133 16.68 0.25 -1.13
N GLY A 134 15.82 -0.76 -1.35
CA GLY A 134 16.21 -2.01 -2.00
C GLY A 134 16.81 -3.06 -1.07
N GLU A 135 16.75 -2.85 0.25
CA GLU A 135 17.19 -3.84 1.24
C GLU A 135 16.33 -5.10 1.24
N ARG A 136 15.07 -4.97 0.85
CA ARG A 136 14.16 -6.10 0.73
C ARG A 136 14.31 -6.81 -0.60
N ASP A 137 14.36 -8.15 -0.59
CA ASP A 137 14.46 -8.95 -1.83
C ASP A 137 13.15 -8.87 -2.65
N GLY A 138 13.26 -8.28 -3.84
CA GLY A 138 12.16 -8.02 -4.76
C GLY A 138 12.44 -6.83 -5.68
N LYS A 139 11.39 -6.32 -6.32
CA LYS A 139 11.48 -5.19 -7.23
C LYS A 139 10.25 -4.29 -7.13
N LEU A 140 10.47 -2.99 -6.96
CA LEU A 140 9.43 -2.00 -7.19
C LEU A 140 9.11 -1.89 -8.68
N ALA A 141 7.83 -1.88 -9.01
CA ALA A 141 7.32 -1.73 -10.36
C ALA A 141 6.00 -0.94 -10.36
N LEU A 142 5.66 -0.33 -11.49
CA LEU A 142 4.38 0.35 -11.67
C LEU A 142 3.39 -0.54 -12.40
N CYS A 143 2.15 -0.55 -11.91
CA CYS A 143 1.07 -1.25 -12.57
C CYS A 143 0.86 -0.70 -13.99
N ALA A 144 0.84 -1.59 -14.98
CA ALA A 144 0.65 -1.23 -16.38
C ALA A 144 -0.80 -0.82 -16.72
N SER A 145 -1.74 -0.91 -15.77
CA SER A 145 -3.11 -0.41 -15.97
C SER A 145 -3.11 1.12 -15.98
N PRO A 146 -3.62 1.78 -17.04
CA PRO A 146 -3.59 3.24 -17.17
C PRO A 146 -4.37 3.96 -16.07
N THR A 147 -5.44 3.35 -15.56
CA THR A 147 -6.25 3.93 -14.47
C THR A 147 -5.69 3.66 -13.09
N CYS A 148 -4.82 2.65 -12.94
CA CYS A 148 -4.27 2.24 -11.64
C CYS A 148 -2.91 2.90 -11.36
N ARG A 149 -1.88 2.58 -12.16
CA ARG A 149 -0.50 3.06 -12.04
C ARG A 149 0.10 2.93 -10.64
N ALA A 150 -0.46 2.07 -9.78
CA ALA A 150 0.03 1.87 -8.42
C ALA A 150 1.45 1.30 -8.44
N ALA A 151 2.31 1.83 -7.56
CA ALA A 151 3.57 1.19 -7.24
C ALA A 151 3.30 -0.11 -6.46
N PHE A 152 3.93 -1.21 -6.84
CA PHE A 152 3.82 -2.49 -6.16
C PHE A 152 5.17 -3.18 -6.07
N PHE A 153 5.31 -4.07 -5.11
CA PHE A 153 6.54 -4.82 -4.90
C PHE A 153 6.41 -6.23 -5.48
N ASP A 154 7.24 -6.54 -6.47
CA ASP A 154 7.25 -7.82 -7.16
C ASP A 154 8.26 -8.77 -6.51
N THR A 155 7.76 -9.74 -5.77
CA THR A 155 8.53 -10.83 -5.15
C THR A 155 8.52 -12.12 -5.99
N SER A 156 7.97 -12.09 -7.21
CA SER A 156 7.99 -13.26 -8.08
C SER A 156 9.42 -13.61 -8.52
N GLN A 157 9.68 -14.87 -8.78
CA GLN A 157 11.00 -15.36 -9.20
C GLN A 157 11.50 -14.61 -10.45
N SER A 158 10.64 -14.35 -11.43
CA SER A 158 11.02 -13.65 -12.66
C SER A 158 11.09 -12.13 -12.53
N ARG A 159 10.49 -11.54 -11.49
CA ARG A 159 10.39 -10.08 -11.28
C ARG A 159 9.89 -9.30 -12.51
N THR A 160 8.94 -9.90 -13.25
CA THR A 160 8.41 -9.37 -14.51
C THR A 160 6.90 -9.11 -14.47
N ARG A 161 6.29 -9.05 -13.28
CA ARG A 161 4.86 -8.74 -13.14
C ARG A 161 4.55 -7.37 -13.74
N LYS A 162 3.48 -7.35 -14.56
CA LYS A 162 2.97 -6.10 -15.19
C LYS A 162 1.84 -5.45 -14.39
N TRP A 163 1.22 -6.21 -13.48
CA TRP A 163 0.01 -5.78 -12.78
C TRP A 163 0.22 -5.90 -11.26
N CYS A 164 -0.22 -4.90 -10.52
CA CYS A 164 -0.20 -4.95 -9.05
C CYS A 164 -1.05 -6.11 -8.52
N ASP A 165 -2.14 -6.44 -9.24
CA ASP A 165 -3.03 -7.56 -8.93
C ASP A 165 -3.61 -8.14 -10.23
N MET A 166 -3.48 -9.48 -10.40
CA MET A 166 -3.99 -10.18 -11.57
C MET A 166 -5.51 -10.26 -11.59
N ASN A 167 -6.16 -10.40 -10.43
CA ASN A 167 -7.62 -10.56 -10.34
C ASN A 167 -8.37 -9.27 -10.64
N THR A 168 -7.73 -8.11 -10.44
CA THR A 168 -8.31 -6.80 -10.75
C THR A 168 -7.70 -6.20 -12.02
N CYS A 169 -6.49 -5.66 -11.95
CA CYS A 169 -5.87 -4.96 -13.07
C CYS A 169 -5.57 -5.89 -14.25
N GLY A 170 -5.06 -7.10 -14.01
CA GLY A 170 -4.77 -8.07 -15.06
C GLY A 170 -6.03 -8.50 -15.81
N ASN A 171 -7.09 -8.89 -15.10
CA ASN A 171 -8.34 -9.33 -15.70
C ASN A 171 -9.05 -8.20 -16.44
N ARG A 172 -9.02 -6.96 -15.92
CA ARG A 172 -9.58 -5.79 -16.61
C ARG A 172 -8.92 -5.58 -17.98
N GLN A 173 -7.58 -5.68 -18.03
CA GLN A 173 -6.85 -5.52 -19.29
C GLN A 173 -7.09 -6.67 -20.28
N LYS A 174 -7.24 -7.91 -19.79
CA LYS A 174 -7.63 -9.04 -20.63
C LYS A 174 -9.01 -8.80 -21.26
N LYS A 175 -10.00 -8.37 -20.45
CA LYS A 175 -11.34 -8.04 -20.94
C LYS A 175 -11.34 -6.89 -21.94
N ALA A 176 -10.56 -5.84 -21.69
CA ALA A 176 -10.46 -4.72 -22.62
C ALA A 176 -9.88 -5.14 -23.98
N ARG A 177 -8.83 -5.97 -23.99
CA ARG A 177 -8.25 -6.53 -25.22
C ARG A 177 -9.23 -7.41 -25.98
N PHE A 178 -9.95 -8.28 -25.28
CA PHE A 178 -10.94 -9.15 -25.88
C PHE A 178 -12.04 -8.34 -26.58
N ASN A 179 -12.59 -7.33 -25.90
CA ASN A 179 -13.63 -6.46 -26.47
C ASN A 179 -13.10 -5.65 -27.68
N ALA A 180 -11.85 -5.19 -27.64
CA ALA A 180 -11.25 -4.49 -28.75
C ALA A 180 -11.07 -5.39 -30.00
N ASN A 181 -10.68 -6.64 -29.78
CA ASN A 181 -10.53 -7.60 -30.88
C ASN A 181 -11.88 -7.97 -31.50
N GLN A 182 -12.94 -8.13 -30.71
CA GLN A 182 -14.30 -8.39 -31.27
C GLN A 182 -14.83 -7.22 -32.10
N ARG A 183 -14.51 -5.99 -31.71
CA ARG A 183 -14.88 -4.79 -32.51
C ARG A 183 -14.14 -4.67 -33.84
N LYS A 184 -12.92 -5.24 -33.92
CA LYS A 184 -12.12 -5.24 -35.16
C LYS A 184 -12.50 -6.36 -36.12
N ASN A 185 -13.08 -7.45 -35.65
CA ASN A 185 -13.58 -8.59 -36.42
C ASN A 185 -15.04 -8.83 -36.03
N PRO A 186 -15.99 -7.99 -36.47
CA PRO A 186 -17.42 -8.32 -36.43
C PRO A 186 -17.62 -9.45 -37.45
N GLY A 187 -18.00 -10.66 -36.99
CA GLY A 187 -18.29 -11.82 -37.82
C GLY A 187 -19.37 -11.55 -38.86
#